data_61a4677a7d328c9cb62aa18274918c71
#
_entry.id   61a4677a7d328c9cb62aa18274918c71
#
_cell.length_a   1.000
_cell.length_b   1.000
_cell.length_c   1.000
_cell.angle_alpha   90.00
_cell.angle_beta   90.00
_cell.angle_gamma   90.00
#
_symmetry.space_group_name_H-M   'P 1'
#
loop_
_entity.id
_entity.type
_entity.pdbx_description
1 polymer ?
#
loop_
_entity_poly.entity_id
_entity_poly.type
_entity_poly.pdbx_seq_one_letter_code
_entity_poly.pdbx_strand_id
1 'polypeptide(L)'
;MSKVHNLLAGLGGAVALNILHESLKKTDKNMPRVDLLGEEALQKALRYFGTEIKDEKLLYGATLAGDIISNGIYFGAIGAGDPRYIWQRAVTMGLSAGVGAITLPEPLGLDDEPVTKTPKVKALTVGYYVVGALVTGAILSALSRKK
;
A
#
# COMPACT_ATOMS: atom_id res chain seq x y z
N MET A 1 -1.17 -9.21 -20.74
CA MET A 1 -1.12 -10.25 -19.68
C MET A 1 -2.52 -10.54 -19.17
N SER A 2 -2.75 -11.73 -18.59
CA SER A 2 -4.07 -12.02 -18.03
C SER A 2 -4.34 -11.18 -16.76
N LYS A 3 -5.62 -10.94 -16.47
CA LYS A 3 -6.02 -10.23 -15.24
C LYS A 3 -5.52 -10.94 -13.98
N VAL A 4 -5.46 -12.27 -14.00
CA VAL A 4 -4.94 -13.08 -12.88
C VAL A 4 -3.45 -12.84 -12.65
N HIS A 5 -2.64 -12.82 -13.71
CA HIS A 5 -1.22 -12.50 -13.58
C HIS A 5 -1.00 -11.09 -13.04
N ASN A 6 -1.79 -10.13 -13.50
CA ASN A 6 -1.72 -8.75 -13.01
C ASN A 6 -2.05 -8.66 -11.51
N LEU A 7 -3.13 -9.33 -11.08
CA LEU A 7 -3.52 -9.35 -9.67
C LEU A 7 -2.46 -10.04 -8.80
N LEU A 8 -1.95 -11.19 -9.22
CA LEU A 8 -0.90 -11.91 -8.48
C LEU A 8 0.39 -11.07 -8.35
N ALA A 9 0.77 -10.38 -9.43
CA ALA A 9 1.91 -9.47 -9.38
C ALA A 9 1.65 -8.29 -8.42
N GLY A 10 0.45 -7.71 -8.46
CA GLY A 10 0.03 -6.65 -7.55
C GLY A 10 0.04 -7.09 -6.08
N LEU A 11 -0.47 -8.29 -5.80
CA LEU A 11 -0.40 -8.88 -4.46
C LEU A 11 1.05 -9.09 -4.00
N GLY A 12 1.94 -9.52 -4.90
CA GLY A 12 3.38 -9.63 -4.61
C GLY A 12 4.00 -8.28 -4.21
N GLY A 13 3.65 -7.21 -4.92
CA GLY A 13 4.08 -5.85 -4.57
C GLY A 13 3.50 -5.36 -3.25
N ALA A 14 2.23 -5.64 -2.98
CA ALA A 14 1.58 -5.29 -1.72
C ALA A 14 2.21 -6.03 -0.53
N VAL A 15 2.53 -7.30 -0.69
CA VAL A 15 3.25 -8.09 0.33
C VAL A 15 4.65 -7.50 0.57
N ALA A 16 5.38 -7.15 -0.49
CA ALA A 16 6.72 -6.53 -0.36
C ALA A 16 6.65 -5.20 0.40
N LEU A 17 5.68 -4.34 0.11
CA LEU A 17 5.43 -3.10 0.85
C LEU A 17 5.20 -3.39 2.34
N ASN A 18 4.34 -4.37 2.64
CA ASN A 18 4.00 -4.72 4.02
C ASN A 18 5.19 -5.35 4.77
N ILE A 19 5.99 -6.19 4.13
CA ILE A 19 7.23 -6.73 4.72
C ILE A 19 8.18 -5.58 5.08
N LEU A 20 8.38 -4.63 4.18
CA LEU A 20 9.22 -3.46 4.41
C LEU A 20 8.70 -2.63 5.59
N HIS A 21 7.42 -2.29 5.59
CA HIS A 21 6.77 -1.55 6.67
C HIS A 21 6.88 -2.29 8.02
N GLU A 22 6.50 -3.56 8.09
CA GLU A 22 6.54 -4.36 9.31
C GLU A 22 7.96 -4.52 9.85
N SER A 23 8.96 -4.65 8.96
CA SER A 23 10.36 -4.78 9.35
C SER A 23 10.94 -3.50 9.96
N LEU A 24 10.44 -2.33 9.55
CA LEU A 24 11.02 -1.04 9.91
C LEU A 24 10.21 -0.25 10.95
N LYS A 25 8.92 -0.52 11.11
CA LYS A 25 8.00 0.33 11.90
C LYS A 25 8.40 0.55 13.36
N LYS A 26 9.16 -0.36 13.97
CA LYS A 26 9.61 -0.28 15.36
C LYS A 26 11.11 -0.03 15.52
N THR A 27 11.84 0.18 14.42
CA THR A 27 13.29 0.40 14.47
C THR A 27 13.67 1.81 14.97
N ASP A 28 12.79 2.77 14.77
CA ASP A 28 12.94 4.16 15.18
C ASP A 28 11.54 4.75 15.39
N LYS A 29 11.41 5.71 16.31
CA LYS A 29 10.15 6.47 16.51
C LYS A 29 9.77 7.36 15.33
N ASN A 30 10.70 7.65 14.43
CA ASN A 30 10.50 8.41 13.20
C ASN A 30 10.37 7.50 11.97
N MET A 31 9.64 6.40 12.12
CA MET A 31 9.27 5.50 11.03
C MET A 31 7.77 5.61 10.74
N PRO A 32 7.34 5.45 9.47
CA PRO A 32 5.91 5.46 9.13
C PRO A 32 5.14 4.37 9.87
N ARG A 33 3.93 4.71 10.30
CA ARG A 33 2.97 3.79 10.92
C ARG A 33 1.70 3.74 10.08
N VAL A 34 1.85 3.20 8.87
CA VAL A 34 0.73 3.00 7.92
C VAL A 34 -0.33 2.07 8.52
N ASP A 35 0.08 1.12 9.36
CA ASP A 35 -0.81 0.22 10.09
C ASP A 35 -1.80 0.98 10.98
N LEU A 36 -1.36 1.99 11.72
CA LEU A 36 -2.22 2.80 12.59
C LEU A 36 -3.23 3.61 11.78
N LEU A 37 -2.81 4.18 10.68
CA LEU A 37 -3.71 4.88 9.77
C LEU A 37 -4.77 3.94 9.18
N GLY A 38 -4.36 2.74 8.76
CA GLY A 38 -5.26 1.71 8.24
C GLY A 38 -6.27 1.21 9.27
N GLU A 39 -5.85 1.01 10.53
CA GLU A 39 -6.73 0.63 11.63
C GLU A 39 -7.80 1.71 11.88
N GLU A 40 -7.42 2.97 11.90
CA GLU A 40 -8.35 4.09 12.07
C GLU A 40 -9.34 4.16 10.90
N ALA A 41 -8.86 4.02 9.67
CA ALA A 41 -9.71 4.02 8.48
C ALA A 41 -10.73 2.87 8.49
N LEU A 42 -10.29 1.66 8.87
CA LEU A 42 -11.17 0.49 8.99
C LEU A 42 -12.22 0.70 10.09
N GLN A 43 -11.82 1.16 11.28
CA GLN A 43 -12.76 1.43 12.38
C GLN A 43 -13.76 2.52 12.01
N LYS A 44 -13.33 3.58 11.34
CA LYS A 44 -14.23 4.63 10.87
C LYS A 44 -15.27 4.10 9.89
N ALA A 45 -14.86 3.27 8.95
CA ALA A 45 -15.76 2.62 8.01
C ALA A 45 -16.75 1.69 8.72
N LEU A 46 -16.28 0.88 9.67
CA LEU A 46 -17.14 -0.02 10.45
C LEU A 46 -18.16 0.73 11.31
N ARG A 47 -17.76 1.83 11.95
CA ARG A 47 -18.65 2.68 12.75
C ARG A 47 -19.74 3.31 11.90
N TYR A 48 -19.46 3.64 10.66
CA TYR A 48 -20.48 4.11 9.73
C TYR A 48 -21.61 3.08 9.52
N PHE A 49 -21.29 1.79 9.58
CA PHE A 49 -22.26 0.68 9.50
C PHE A 49 -22.77 0.22 10.89
N GLY A 50 -22.47 0.95 11.96
CA GLY A 50 -22.95 0.66 13.30
C GLY A 50 -22.20 -0.44 14.06
N THR A 51 -20.98 -0.77 13.64
CA THR A 51 -20.15 -1.80 14.28
C THR A 51 -18.70 -1.33 14.50
N GLU A 52 -17.93 -2.11 15.23
CA GLU A 52 -16.49 -1.88 15.42
C GLU A 52 -15.78 -3.19 15.81
N ILE A 53 -14.47 -3.25 15.61
CA ILE A 53 -13.63 -4.35 16.07
C ILE A 53 -12.98 -3.92 17.39
N LYS A 54 -13.27 -4.64 18.48
CA LYS A 54 -12.74 -4.34 19.83
C LYS A 54 -11.44 -5.07 20.14
N ASP A 55 -11.23 -6.24 19.54
CA ASP A 55 -10.00 -7.02 19.70
C ASP A 55 -8.88 -6.41 18.86
N GLU A 56 -7.78 -5.99 19.52
CA GLU A 56 -6.66 -5.32 18.85
C GLU A 56 -5.94 -6.22 17.84
N LYS A 57 -5.79 -7.51 18.12
CA LYS A 57 -5.16 -8.47 17.21
C LYS A 57 -6.01 -8.72 15.98
N LEU A 58 -7.32 -8.81 16.17
CA LEU A 58 -8.27 -8.96 15.06
C LEU A 58 -8.30 -7.70 14.20
N LEU A 59 -8.31 -6.52 14.82
CA LEU A 59 -8.23 -5.24 14.10
C LEU A 59 -6.96 -5.14 13.26
N TYR A 60 -5.82 -5.45 13.85
CA TYR A 60 -4.54 -5.46 13.15
C TYR A 60 -4.53 -6.44 11.98
N GLY A 61 -4.97 -7.68 12.19
CA GLY A 61 -5.04 -8.70 11.14
C GLY A 61 -6.00 -8.34 10.00
N ALA A 62 -7.18 -7.81 10.34
CA ALA A 62 -8.16 -7.34 9.35
C ALA A 62 -7.64 -6.15 8.55
N THR A 63 -6.96 -5.20 9.21
CA THR A 63 -6.32 -4.05 8.56
C THR A 63 -5.22 -4.50 7.60
N LEU A 64 -4.35 -5.41 8.03
CA LEU A 64 -3.28 -5.96 7.19
C LEU A 64 -3.84 -6.68 5.96
N ALA A 65 -4.86 -7.52 6.13
CA ALA A 65 -5.51 -8.21 5.02
C ALA A 65 -6.15 -7.20 4.04
N GLY A 66 -6.87 -6.21 4.54
CA GLY A 66 -7.48 -5.16 3.72
C GLY A 66 -6.44 -4.34 2.96
N ASP A 67 -5.33 -4.02 3.59
CA ASP A 67 -4.22 -3.28 2.98
C ASP A 67 -3.56 -4.09 1.85
N ILE A 68 -3.27 -5.37 2.08
CA ILE A 68 -2.70 -6.25 1.04
C ILE A 68 -3.66 -6.40 -0.14
N ILE A 69 -4.95 -6.59 0.11
CA ILE A 69 -5.95 -6.74 -0.95
C ILE A 69 -6.10 -5.44 -1.75
N SER A 70 -6.29 -4.31 -1.09
CA SER A 70 -6.51 -3.01 -1.75
C SER A 70 -5.28 -2.56 -2.54
N ASN A 71 -4.10 -2.64 -1.96
CA ASN A 71 -2.86 -2.33 -2.65
C ASN A 71 -2.56 -3.34 -3.76
N GLY A 72 -2.88 -4.63 -3.56
CA GLY A 72 -2.74 -5.67 -4.57
C GLY A 72 -3.58 -5.40 -5.82
N ILE A 73 -4.83 -4.99 -5.64
CA ILE A 73 -5.72 -4.59 -6.74
C ILE A 73 -5.17 -3.34 -7.43
N TYR A 74 -4.79 -2.32 -6.67
CA TYR A 74 -4.23 -1.07 -7.20
C TYR A 74 -2.95 -1.32 -8.00
N PHE A 75 -1.97 -2.01 -7.41
CA PHE A 75 -0.72 -2.32 -8.10
C PHE A 75 -0.91 -3.28 -9.28
N GLY A 76 -1.90 -4.17 -9.22
CA GLY A 76 -2.26 -5.03 -10.34
C GLY A 76 -2.60 -4.26 -11.61
N ALA A 77 -3.14 -3.04 -11.49
CA ALA A 77 -3.42 -2.18 -12.62
C ALA A 77 -2.15 -1.73 -13.39
N ILE A 78 -0.97 -1.84 -12.79
CA ILE A 78 0.32 -1.62 -13.49
C ILE A 78 0.45 -2.56 -14.70
N GLY A 79 -0.12 -3.76 -14.61
CA GLY A 79 -0.12 -4.73 -15.71
C GLY A 79 -1.12 -4.44 -16.83
N ALA A 80 -1.99 -3.44 -16.67
CA ALA A 80 -2.95 -3.08 -17.70
C ALA A 80 -2.30 -2.27 -18.82
N GLY A 81 -2.48 -2.69 -20.07
CA GLY A 81 -1.95 -2.00 -21.25
C GLY A 81 -0.64 -2.59 -21.78
N ASP A 82 0.07 -1.80 -22.58
CA ASP A 82 1.27 -2.25 -23.29
C ASP A 82 2.42 -2.56 -22.33
N PRO A 83 3.03 -3.77 -22.40
CA PRO A 83 4.14 -4.17 -21.54
C PRO A 83 5.37 -3.24 -21.61
N ARG A 84 5.57 -2.53 -22.71
CA ARG A 84 6.68 -1.57 -22.86
C ARG A 84 6.66 -0.45 -21.83
N TYR A 85 5.49 -0.13 -21.27
CA TYR A 85 5.31 0.97 -20.34
C TYR A 85 5.10 0.50 -18.89
N ILE A 86 5.42 -0.74 -18.54
CA ILE A 86 5.27 -1.29 -17.18
C ILE A 86 6.01 -0.41 -16.16
N TRP A 87 7.26 -0.06 -16.43
CA TRP A 87 8.09 0.71 -15.50
C TRP A 87 7.59 2.15 -15.30
N GLN A 88 7.14 2.82 -16.38
CA GLN A 88 6.54 4.14 -16.25
C GLN A 88 5.27 4.09 -15.39
N ARG A 89 4.40 3.10 -15.63
CA ARG A 89 3.21 2.91 -14.80
C ARG A 89 3.58 2.56 -13.35
N ALA A 90 4.56 1.71 -13.11
CA ALA A 90 4.99 1.38 -11.77
C ALA A 90 5.46 2.63 -10.99
N VAL A 91 6.33 3.44 -11.58
CA VAL A 91 6.81 4.67 -10.95
C VAL A 91 5.66 5.65 -10.70
N THR A 92 4.83 5.92 -11.72
CA THR A 92 3.72 6.87 -11.61
C THR A 92 2.70 6.43 -10.57
N MET A 93 2.30 5.16 -10.59
CA MET A 93 1.31 4.64 -9.66
C MET A 93 1.86 4.52 -8.23
N GLY A 94 3.14 4.14 -8.08
CA GLY A 94 3.79 4.11 -6.78
C GLY A 94 3.88 5.51 -6.14
N LEU A 95 4.29 6.51 -6.90
CA LEU A 95 4.31 7.90 -6.46
C LEU A 95 2.90 8.41 -6.14
N SER A 96 1.92 8.14 -7.00
CA SER A 96 0.53 8.56 -6.77
C SER A 96 -0.05 7.94 -5.49
N ALA A 97 0.18 6.65 -5.26
CA ALA A 97 -0.26 5.98 -4.05
C ALA A 97 0.44 6.54 -2.80
N GLY A 98 1.74 6.74 -2.86
CA GLY A 98 2.52 7.27 -1.74
C GLY A 98 2.15 8.72 -1.39
N VAL A 99 2.00 9.58 -2.39
CA VAL A 99 1.52 10.97 -2.18
C VAL A 99 0.08 10.95 -1.65
N GLY A 100 -0.78 10.11 -2.20
CA GLY A 100 -2.14 9.93 -1.68
C GLY A 100 -2.17 9.48 -0.22
N ALA A 101 -1.27 8.58 0.17
CA ALA A 101 -1.18 8.09 1.54
C ALA A 101 -0.84 9.19 2.57
N ILE A 102 -0.12 10.23 2.17
CA ILE A 102 0.22 11.34 3.07
C ILE A 102 -0.69 12.56 2.92
N THR A 103 -1.49 12.65 1.85
CA THR A 103 -2.33 13.83 1.57
C THR A 103 -3.84 13.60 1.74
N LEU A 104 -4.32 12.37 1.60
CA LEU A 104 -5.74 12.06 1.66
C LEU A 104 -6.30 11.81 3.07
N PRO A 105 -5.53 11.35 4.07
CA PRO A 105 -6.10 11.05 5.38
C PRO A 105 -6.78 12.25 6.05
N GLU A 106 -6.13 13.40 6.10
CA GLU A 106 -6.68 14.61 6.75
C GLU A 106 -8.03 15.03 6.15
N PRO A 107 -8.19 15.21 4.81
CA PRO A 107 -9.49 15.54 4.22
C PRO A 107 -10.57 14.49 4.47
N LEU A 108 -10.19 13.23 4.70
CA LEU A 108 -11.11 12.13 5.02
C LEU A 108 -11.44 12.06 6.52
N GLY A 109 -10.91 12.99 7.32
CA GLY A 109 -11.14 13.02 8.77
C GLY A 109 -10.35 11.97 9.54
N LEU A 110 -9.23 11.52 9.01
CA LEU A 110 -8.29 10.61 9.68
C LEU A 110 -7.10 11.39 10.24
N ASP A 111 -6.48 10.85 11.29
CA ASP A 111 -5.24 11.39 11.81
C ASP A 111 -4.09 11.00 10.86
N ASP A 112 -3.46 11.98 10.24
CA ASP A 112 -2.35 11.74 9.32
C ASP A 112 -0.97 11.72 10.00
N GLU A 113 -0.88 12.07 11.27
CA GLU A 113 0.38 12.15 12.02
C GLU A 113 1.24 10.88 11.88
N PRO A 114 0.67 9.65 11.91
CA PRO A 114 1.47 8.44 11.75
C PRO A 114 2.29 8.37 10.45
N VAL A 115 1.92 9.11 9.42
CA VAL A 115 2.59 9.13 8.11
C VAL A 115 3.13 10.50 7.71
N THR A 116 2.95 11.55 8.53
CA THR A 116 3.32 12.93 8.18
C THR A 116 4.13 13.67 9.25
N LYS A 117 4.36 13.09 10.42
CA LYS A 117 4.94 13.79 11.58
C LYS A 117 6.31 14.43 11.33
N THR A 118 7.10 13.92 10.40
CA THR A 118 8.38 14.49 9.99
C THR A 118 8.58 14.40 8.48
N PRO A 119 9.46 15.23 7.86
CA PRO A 119 9.81 15.07 6.45
C PRO A 119 10.35 13.66 6.11
N LYS A 120 11.12 13.07 7.03
CA LYS A 120 11.63 11.70 6.91
C LYS A 120 10.47 10.68 6.82
N VAL A 121 9.49 10.80 7.69
CA VAL A 121 8.32 9.91 7.72
C VAL A 121 7.51 10.04 6.43
N LYS A 122 7.27 11.25 5.94
CA LYS A 122 6.61 11.49 4.65
C LYS A 122 7.36 10.82 3.50
N ALA A 123 8.67 11.06 3.40
CA ALA A 123 9.50 10.50 2.34
C ALA A 123 9.53 8.95 2.38
N LEU A 124 9.64 8.36 3.56
CA LEU A 124 9.61 6.92 3.73
C LEU A 124 8.25 6.33 3.38
N THR A 125 7.15 6.99 3.74
CA THR A 125 5.80 6.55 3.37
C THR A 125 5.66 6.47 1.86
N VAL A 126 6.03 7.54 1.14
CA VAL A 126 6.03 7.55 -0.33
C VAL A 126 6.94 6.45 -0.87
N GLY A 127 8.14 6.29 -0.30
CA GLY A 127 9.11 5.27 -0.69
C GLY A 127 8.57 3.85 -0.56
N TYR A 128 7.83 3.53 0.48
CA TYR A 128 7.20 2.21 0.66
C TYR A 128 6.26 1.86 -0.49
N TYR A 129 5.40 2.79 -0.90
CA TYR A 129 4.47 2.59 -2.02
C TYR A 129 5.21 2.47 -3.35
N VAL A 130 6.27 3.24 -3.56
CA VAL A 130 7.13 3.12 -4.75
C VAL A 130 7.79 1.75 -4.81
N VAL A 131 8.34 1.25 -3.70
CA VAL A 131 8.93 -0.10 -3.62
C VAL A 131 7.89 -1.17 -3.99
N GLY A 132 6.69 -1.12 -3.42
CA GLY A 132 5.62 -2.06 -3.75
C GLY A 132 5.27 -2.05 -5.23
N ALA A 133 5.14 -0.87 -5.83
CA ALA A 133 4.87 -0.72 -7.25
C ALA A 133 6.02 -1.22 -8.13
N LEU A 134 7.28 -0.97 -7.76
CA LEU A 134 8.46 -1.45 -8.50
C LEU A 134 8.60 -2.97 -8.42
N VAL A 135 8.32 -3.59 -7.27
CA VAL A 135 8.27 -5.05 -7.13
C VAL A 135 7.20 -5.63 -8.06
N THR A 136 6.01 -5.04 -8.10
CA THR A 136 4.96 -5.42 -9.04
C THR A 136 5.45 -5.33 -10.49
N GLY A 137 6.09 -4.22 -10.86
CA GLY A 137 6.68 -4.02 -12.18
C GLY A 137 7.72 -5.07 -12.54
N ALA A 138 8.57 -5.45 -11.58
CA ALA A 138 9.58 -6.51 -11.77
C ALA A 138 8.93 -7.87 -12.02
N ILE A 139 7.92 -8.26 -11.24
CA ILE A 139 7.18 -9.51 -11.43
C ILE A 139 6.52 -9.53 -12.82
N LEU A 140 5.82 -8.46 -13.18
CA LEU A 140 5.17 -8.34 -14.50
C LEU A 140 6.17 -8.42 -15.66
N SER A 141 7.32 -7.74 -15.54
CA SER A 141 8.37 -7.78 -16.54
C SER A 141 8.96 -9.18 -16.69
N ALA A 142 9.15 -9.90 -15.60
CA ALA A 142 9.64 -11.28 -15.63
C ALA A 142 8.63 -12.22 -16.31
N LEU A 143 7.34 -12.03 -16.03
CA LEU A 143 6.26 -12.83 -16.66
C LEU A 143 6.08 -12.51 -18.14
N SER A 144 6.32 -11.28 -18.57
CA SER A 144 6.21 -10.89 -19.99
C SER A 144 7.33 -11.44 -20.86
N ARG A 145 8.52 -11.67 -20.27
CA ARG A 145 9.69 -12.24 -21.00
C ARG A 145 9.56 -13.75 -21.29
N LYS A 146 8.67 -14.43 -20.58
CA LYS A 146 8.46 -15.87 -20.75
C LYS A 146 7.47 -16.23 -21.87
N LYS A 147 6.96 -15.25 -22.56
CA LYS A 147 6.09 -15.39 -23.73
C LYS A 147 6.84 -15.05 -25.01
#